data_379afb7ffaa457ffbc2da273397942a1
#
_entry.id   379afb7ffaa457ffbc2da273397942a1
#
_cell.length_a   1.000
_cell.length_b   1.000
_cell.length_c   1.000
_cell.angle_alpha   90.00
_cell.angle_beta   90.00
_cell.angle_gamma   90.00
#
_symmetry.space_group_name_H-M   'P 1'
#
loop_
_entity.id
_entity.type
_entity.pdbx_description
1 polymer ?
#
loop_
_entity_poly.entity_id
_entity_poly.type
_entity_poly.pdbx_seq_one_letter_code
_entity_poly.pdbx_strand_id
1 'polypeptide(L)'
;TFYNNGNRITKYAAAMVLTSVYMQQGKYADAASAVKTVIDSPHALATNNDLALGSAYNKIRTTDGLDESIYSYEYNATISNGGWWPTYAFNSAATAIFGTYSIFERTYGPTNQFLNVYAANDLRIQPNQFFHWDYTNPDNGKTWTAPKDACGCWFWYDEDALLNSGRSTKDRDIYRY
;
A
#
# COMPACT_ATOMS: atom_id res chain seq x y z
N THR A 1 -9.20 10.11 19.79
CA THR A 1 -8.60 10.19 18.44
C THR A 1 -9.52 9.49 17.46
N PHE A 2 -9.49 9.84 16.20
CA PHE A 2 -10.37 9.18 15.24
C PHE A 2 -9.94 7.75 14.88
N TYR A 3 -8.80 7.30 15.31
CA TYR A 3 -8.39 5.87 15.25
C TYR A 3 -8.99 5.02 16.36
N ASN A 4 -9.42 5.62 17.48
CA ASN A 4 -10.05 4.90 18.58
C ASN A 4 -11.59 4.99 18.53
N ASN A 5 -12.16 5.07 17.34
CA ASN A 5 -13.61 5.15 17.18
C ASN A 5 -14.31 3.78 17.09
N GLY A 6 -13.59 2.68 17.27
CA GLY A 6 -14.11 1.32 17.17
C GLY A 6 -14.51 0.94 15.75
N ASN A 7 -13.70 1.35 14.77
CA ASN A 7 -13.86 1.04 13.34
C ASN A 7 -15.17 1.59 12.73
N ARG A 8 -15.67 2.67 13.30
CA ARG A 8 -16.89 3.32 12.81
C ARG A 8 -16.57 4.26 11.68
N ILE A 9 -17.47 4.36 10.72
CA ILE A 9 -17.38 5.35 9.63
C ILE A 9 -17.35 6.76 10.22
N THR A 10 -16.30 7.51 9.91
CA THR A 10 -16.15 8.89 10.33
C THR A 10 -16.89 9.85 9.39
N LYS A 11 -17.14 11.09 9.84
CA LYS A 11 -17.65 12.13 8.95
C LYS A 11 -16.73 12.40 7.75
N TYR A 12 -15.43 12.18 7.92
CA TYR A 12 -14.43 12.35 6.86
C TYR A 12 -14.54 11.26 5.79
N ALA A 13 -14.71 10.01 6.21
CA ALA A 13 -15.00 8.91 5.28
C ALA A 13 -16.30 9.17 4.50
N ALA A 14 -17.36 9.61 5.18
CA ALA A 14 -18.61 9.98 4.54
C ALA A 14 -18.44 11.14 3.54
N ALA A 15 -17.66 12.16 3.88
CA ALA A 15 -17.35 13.27 2.98
C ALA A 15 -16.59 12.81 1.72
N MET A 16 -15.64 11.86 1.85
CA MET A 16 -14.93 11.29 0.69
C MET A 16 -15.85 10.51 -0.24
N VAL A 17 -16.76 9.70 0.32
CA VAL A 17 -17.78 9.00 -0.48
C VAL A 17 -18.67 10.02 -1.21
N LEU A 18 -19.16 11.03 -0.50
CA LEU A 18 -20.00 12.07 -1.09
C LEU A 18 -19.28 12.85 -2.19
N THR A 19 -18.01 13.19 -1.97
CA THR A 19 -17.14 13.80 -2.99
C THR A 19 -17.08 12.93 -4.25
N SER A 20 -16.84 11.63 -4.09
CA SER A 20 -16.80 10.71 -5.21
C SER A 20 -18.13 10.66 -5.99
N VAL A 21 -19.26 10.67 -5.29
CA VAL A 21 -20.60 10.71 -5.90
C VAL A 21 -20.81 12.00 -6.69
N TYR A 22 -20.46 13.15 -6.13
CA TYR A 22 -20.59 14.44 -6.84
C TYR A 22 -19.67 14.53 -8.05
N MET A 23 -18.44 14.01 -7.97
CA MET A 23 -17.54 13.91 -9.12
C MET A 23 -18.15 13.09 -10.25
N GLN A 24 -18.74 11.94 -9.95
CA GLN A 24 -19.40 11.09 -10.95
C GLN A 24 -20.64 11.77 -11.59
N GLN A 25 -21.31 12.65 -10.84
CA GLN A 25 -22.44 13.43 -11.34
C GLN A 25 -22.03 14.72 -12.10
N GLY A 26 -20.74 15.03 -12.19
CA GLY A 26 -20.24 16.27 -12.78
C GLY A 26 -20.50 17.52 -11.91
N LYS A 27 -20.89 17.35 -10.65
CA LYS A 27 -21.16 18.42 -9.70
C LYS A 27 -19.89 18.87 -8.99
N TYR A 28 -18.97 19.46 -9.72
CA TYR A 28 -17.62 19.76 -9.22
C TYR A 28 -17.60 20.76 -8.06
N ALA A 29 -18.49 21.74 -8.06
CA ALA A 29 -18.59 22.72 -6.96
C ALA A 29 -19.03 22.04 -5.64
N ASP A 30 -20.00 21.13 -5.73
CA ASP A 30 -20.47 20.35 -4.57
C ASP A 30 -19.39 19.38 -4.09
N ALA A 31 -18.65 18.75 -5.02
CA ALA A 31 -17.54 17.89 -4.69
C ALA A 31 -16.41 18.66 -3.95
N ALA A 32 -16.06 19.86 -4.43
CA ALA A 32 -15.08 20.73 -3.78
C ALA A 32 -15.53 21.15 -2.37
N SER A 33 -16.82 21.43 -2.20
CA SER A 33 -17.40 21.76 -0.89
C SER A 33 -17.35 20.55 0.07
N ALA A 34 -17.69 19.37 -0.41
CA ALA A 34 -17.68 18.14 0.40
C ALA A 34 -16.25 17.77 0.85
N VAL A 35 -15.27 17.79 -0.06
CA VAL A 35 -13.88 17.43 0.26
C VAL A 35 -13.23 18.45 1.21
N LYS A 36 -13.71 19.69 1.25
CA LYS A 36 -13.19 20.69 2.19
C LYS A 36 -13.32 20.23 3.64
N THR A 37 -14.33 19.44 3.98
CA THR A 37 -14.46 18.81 5.31
C THR A 37 -13.25 17.95 5.66
N VAL A 38 -12.65 17.29 4.67
CA VAL A 38 -11.44 16.46 4.85
C VAL A 38 -10.20 17.34 4.89
N ILE A 39 -10.09 18.33 4.01
CA ILE A 39 -8.95 19.27 3.96
C ILE A 39 -8.80 20.02 5.29
N ASP A 40 -9.90 20.44 5.88
CA ASP A 40 -9.94 21.15 7.17
C ASP A 40 -9.88 20.20 8.38
N SER A 41 -9.63 18.91 8.17
CA SER A 41 -9.57 17.89 9.23
C SER A 41 -8.17 17.80 9.85
N PRO A 42 -8.01 17.04 10.94
CA PRO A 42 -6.70 16.73 11.49
C PRO A 42 -5.94 15.64 10.70
N HIS A 43 -6.48 15.15 9.58
CA HIS A 43 -5.74 14.25 8.70
C HIS A 43 -4.52 14.97 8.09
N ALA A 44 -3.43 14.24 7.90
CA ALA A 44 -2.19 14.78 7.37
C ALA A 44 -1.44 13.73 6.56
N LEU A 45 -0.73 14.17 5.53
CA LEU A 45 0.12 13.29 4.72
C LEU A 45 1.25 12.69 5.57
N ALA A 46 1.55 11.44 5.35
CA ALA A 46 2.75 10.82 5.88
C ALA A 46 4.00 11.53 5.33
N THR A 47 4.93 11.83 6.21
CA THR A 47 6.15 12.57 5.86
C THR A 47 7.35 11.65 5.78
N ASN A 48 8.33 12.02 4.95
CA ASN A 48 9.61 11.34 4.90
C ASN A 48 10.47 11.76 6.11
N ASN A 49 10.91 10.79 6.93
CA ASN A 49 11.96 11.01 7.93
C ASN A 49 13.34 10.73 7.31
N ASP A 50 13.39 9.71 6.43
CA ASP A 50 14.53 9.37 5.60
C ASP A 50 13.99 8.82 4.26
N LEU A 51 14.86 8.56 3.31
CA LEU A 51 14.49 8.01 1.99
C LEU A 51 14.63 6.48 1.92
N ALA A 52 14.82 5.82 3.04
CA ALA A 52 14.82 4.37 3.15
C ALA A 52 13.52 3.88 3.81
N LEU A 53 13.62 3.20 4.94
CA LEU A 53 12.47 2.64 5.64
C LEU A 53 11.56 3.71 6.28
N GLY A 54 12.07 4.89 6.59
CA GLY A 54 11.31 6.03 7.13
C GLY A 54 10.61 6.88 6.06
N SER A 55 10.61 6.48 4.80
CA SER A 55 9.87 7.19 3.74
C SER A 55 8.36 7.07 3.94
N ALA A 56 7.61 8.02 3.38
CA ALA A 56 6.15 8.01 3.43
C ALA A 56 5.57 6.71 2.83
N TYR A 57 6.13 6.22 1.72
CA TYR A 57 5.69 4.96 1.10
C TYR A 57 5.87 3.75 2.02
N ASN A 58 7.01 3.67 2.72
CA ASN A 58 7.25 2.58 3.66
C ASN A 58 6.39 2.70 4.92
N LYS A 59 6.16 3.91 5.43
CA LYS A 59 5.24 4.11 6.56
C LYS A 59 3.82 3.65 6.21
N ILE A 60 3.28 4.07 5.06
CA ILE A 60 1.95 3.67 4.59
C ILE A 60 1.87 2.14 4.42
N ARG A 61 2.94 1.50 4.01
CA ARG A 61 3.01 0.05 3.85
C ARG A 61 3.04 -0.71 5.17
N THR A 62 3.74 -0.18 6.17
CA THR A 62 4.07 -0.92 7.41
C THR A 62 3.23 -0.54 8.61
N THR A 63 2.53 0.59 8.56
CA THR A 63 1.88 1.17 9.74
C THR A 63 0.39 1.37 9.47
N ASP A 64 -0.44 0.70 10.24
CA ASP A 64 -1.88 0.90 10.23
C ASP A 64 -2.28 2.15 11.03
N GLY A 65 -3.40 2.76 10.70
CA GLY A 65 -3.96 3.89 11.45
C GLY A 65 -3.14 5.18 11.38
N LEU A 66 -2.45 5.44 10.28
CA LEU A 66 -1.77 6.71 10.05
C LEU A 66 -2.77 7.89 9.95
N ASP A 67 -2.29 9.09 10.24
CA ASP A 67 -3.09 10.32 10.06
C ASP A 67 -3.52 10.52 8.59
N GLU A 68 -2.82 9.93 7.64
CA GLU A 68 -3.19 9.91 6.23
C GLU A 68 -4.39 9.01 5.92
N SER A 69 -4.65 7.96 6.72
CA SER A 69 -5.72 7.02 6.48
C SER A 69 -7.07 7.61 6.88
N ILE A 70 -7.98 7.76 5.92
CA ILE A 70 -9.34 8.29 6.14
C ILE A 70 -10.34 7.16 6.32
N TYR A 71 -10.20 6.11 5.51
CA TYR A 71 -11.06 4.93 5.55
C TYR A 71 -10.32 3.72 5.01
N SER A 72 -10.30 2.64 5.76
CA SER A 72 -9.59 1.39 5.44
C SER A 72 -10.48 0.17 5.59
N TYR A 73 -10.14 -0.88 4.85
CA TYR A 73 -10.48 -2.25 5.26
C TYR A 73 -9.47 -2.70 6.29
N GLU A 74 -9.97 -3.06 7.46
CA GLU A 74 -9.13 -3.53 8.54
C GLU A 74 -9.04 -5.05 8.52
N TYR A 75 -7.83 -5.55 8.67
CA TYR A 75 -7.52 -6.96 8.75
C TYR A 75 -6.96 -7.31 10.12
N ASN A 76 -7.29 -8.51 10.56
CA ASN A 76 -6.82 -9.02 11.83
C ASN A 76 -6.57 -10.52 11.69
N ALA A 77 -5.42 -10.98 12.14
CA ALA A 77 -5.01 -12.38 12.02
C ALA A 77 -6.00 -13.37 12.70
N THR A 78 -6.72 -12.91 13.71
CA THR A 78 -7.66 -13.74 14.48
C THR A 78 -9.06 -13.80 13.86
N ILE A 79 -9.52 -12.70 13.27
CA ILE A 79 -10.91 -12.53 12.83
C ILE A 79 -11.03 -12.63 11.31
N SER A 80 -10.15 -11.98 10.59
CA SER A 80 -10.17 -11.89 9.13
C SER A 80 -8.76 -11.91 8.59
N ASN A 81 -8.36 -13.05 8.09
CA ASN A 81 -7.10 -13.14 7.35
C ASN A 81 -7.10 -12.16 6.19
N GLY A 82 -6.10 -11.30 6.15
CA GLY A 82 -5.95 -10.25 5.18
C GLY A 82 -5.86 -10.68 3.73
N GLY A 83 -5.55 -9.72 2.88
CA GLY A 83 -5.47 -9.91 1.45
C GLY A 83 -4.28 -10.74 0.99
N TRP A 84 -4.43 -11.42 -0.15
CA TRP A 84 -3.38 -12.16 -0.84
C TRP A 84 -2.46 -11.27 -1.69
N TRP A 85 -2.57 -9.95 -1.58
CA TRP A 85 -1.80 -9.00 -2.40
C TRP A 85 -0.30 -9.24 -2.42
N PRO A 86 0.36 -9.58 -1.29
CA PRO A 86 1.78 -9.87 -1.31
C PRO A 86 2.14 -11.00 -2.26
N THR A 87 1.38 -12.10 -2.23
CA THR A 87 1.66 -13.26 -3.08
C THR A 87 1.34 -13.01 -4.55
N TYR A 88 0.32 -12.21 -4.86
CA TYR A 88 0.01 -11.83 -6.23
C TYR A 88 1.02 -10.83 -6.84
N ALA A 89 1.67 -10.04 -6.01
CA ALA A 89 2.67 -9.08 -6.46
C ALA A 89 4.06 -9.70 -6.66
N PHE A 90 4.29 -10.89 -6.14
CA PHE A 90 5.59 -11.57 -6.20
C PHE A 90 5.75 -12.43 -7.45
N ASN A 91 6.98 -12.45 -7.97
CA ASN A 91 7.38 -13.40 -9.00
C ASN A 91 7.57 -14.78 -8.38
N SER A 92 7.10 -15.85 -9.05
CA SER A 92 7.26 -17.23 -8.60
C SER A 92 8.74 -17.65 -8.41
N ALA A 93 9.68 -17.02 -9.11
CA ALA A 93 11.11 -17.22 -8.91
C ALA A 93 11.56 -16.88 -7.47
N ALA A 94 10.84 -16.00 -6.77
CA ALA A 94 11.09 -15.73 -5.36
C ALA A 94 10.71 -16.90 -4.42
N THR A 95 10.02 -17.93 -4.91
CA THR A 95 9.69 -19.15 -4.13
C THR A 95 10.94 -19.80 -3.53
N ALA A 96 12.06 -19.76 -4.26
CA ALA A 96 13.33 -20.28 -3.75
C ALA A 96 13.83 -19.55 -2.48
N ILE A 97 13.38 -18.31 -2.28
CA ILE A 97 13.70 -17.50 -1.10
C ILE A 97 12.63 -17.64 -0.02
N PHE A 98 11.36 -17.42 -0.38
CA PHE A 98 10.24 -17.29 0.57
C PHE A 98 9.38 -18.54 0.73
N GLY A 99 9.64 -19.59 -0.05
CA GLY A 99 8.89 -20.84 0.04
C GLY A 99 7.54 -20.79 -0.69
N THR A 100 6.60 -21.61 -0.23
CA THR A 100 5.33 -21.87 -0.92
C THR A 100 4.38 -20.68 -1.01
N TYR A 101 4.56 -19.66 -0.21
CA TYR A 101 3.67 -18.49 -0.19
C TYR A 101 3.94 -17.50 -1.34
N SER A 102 4.96 -17.70 -2.13
CA SER A 102 5.28 -16.95 -3.34
C SER A 102 4.97 -17.72 -4.63
N ILE A 103 4.00 -18.61 -4.59
CA ILE A 103 3.65 -19.52 -5.73
C ILE A 103 2.89 -18.83 -6.86
N PHE A 104 2.30 -17.67 -6.62
CA PHE A 104 1.58 -16.95 -7.65
C PHE A 104 2.57 -16.22 -8.57
N GLU A 105 2.45 -16.47 -9.84
CA GLU A 105 3.17 -15.75 -10.87
C GLU A 105 2.76 -14.28 -10.84
N ARG A 106 3.57 -13.37 -10.38
CA ARG A 106 3.37 -11.92 -10.42
C ARG A 106 2.15 -11.49 -11.28
N THR A 107 0.95 -11.74 -10.77
CA THR A 107 -0.32 -11.47 -11.46
C THR A 107 -0.47 -9.97 -11.73
N TYR A 108 0.09 -9.16 -10.82
CA TYR A 108 0.10 -7.71 -10.91
C TYR A 108 1.53 -7.20 -10.82
N GLY A 109 1.93 -6.42 -11.79
CA GLY A 109 3.23 -5.77 -11.80
C GLY A 109 3.32 -4.71 -12.88
N PRO A 110 4.20 -3.72 -12.73
CA PRO A 110 4.40 -2.69 -13.72
C PRO A 110 5.04 -3.28 -14.99
N THR A 111 4.68 -2.70 -16.12
CA THR A 111 5.39 -2.94 -17.38
C THR A 111 6.61 -2.02 -17.49
N ASN A 112 7.58 -2.38 -18.34
CA ASN A 112 8.71 -1.49 -18.64
C ASN A 112 8.26 -0.14 -19.17
N GLN A 113 7.21 -0.12 -19.99
CA GLN A 113 6.65 1.13 -20.52
C GLN A 113 6.13 2.02 -19.38
N PHE A 114 5.44 1.45 -18.41
CA PHE A 114 4.96 2.20 -17.25
C PHE A 114 6.11 2.71 -16.38
N LEU A 115 7.13 1.88 -16.13
CA LEU A 115 8.30 2.29 -15.34
C LEU A 115 9.09 3.44 -16.00
N ASN A 116 9.10 3.48 -17.33
CA ASN A 116 9.82 4.51 -18.08
C ASN A 116 9.13 5.89 -18.09
N VAL A 117 7.90 6.03 -17.58
CA VAL A 117 7.25 7.34 -17.45
C VAL A 117 7.78 8.15 -16.25
N TYR A 118 8.45 7.49 -15.32
CA TYR A 118 9.02 8.16 -14.15
C TYR A 118 10.37 8.79 -14.49
N ALA A 119 10.59 10.02 -14.03
CA ALA A 119 11.90 10.66 -14.10
C ALA A 119 12.90 9.90 -13.19
N ALA A 120 14.18 9.92 -13.54
CA ALA A 120 15.20 9.18 -12.79
C ALA A 120 15.34 9.58 -11.31
N ASN A 121 14.93 10.80 -10.97
CA ASN A 121 14.93 11.32 -9.60
C ASN A 121 13.58 11.16 -8.88
N ASP A 122 12.59 10.50 -9.51
CA ASP A 122 11.30 10.26 -8.86
C ASP A 122 11.46 9.24 -7.73
N LEU A 123 10.98 9.60 -6.54
CA LEU A 123 11.10 8.74 -5.35
C LEU A 123 10.44 7.38 -5.55
N ARG A 124 9.37 7.30 -6.34
CA ARG A 124 8.62 6.06 -6.55
C ARG A 124 9.44 4.95 -7.22
N ILE A 125 10.42 5.31 -8.05
CA ILE A 125 11.30 4.34 -8.70
C ILE A 125 12.64 4.14 -8.00
N GLN A 126 12.87 4.83 -6.89
CA GLN A 126 14.06 4.57 -6.09
C GLN A 126 13.93 3.20 -5.38
N PRO A 127 15.07 2.54 -5.09
CA PRO A 127 15.04 1.23 -4.44
C PRO A 127 14.19 1.23 -3.16
N ASN A 128 13.35 0.21 -3.03
CA ASN A 128 12.53 -0.03 -1.83
C ASN A 128 11.56 1.11 -1.47
N GLN A 129 11.07 1.84 -2.46
CA GLN A 129 10.05 2.87 -2.24
C GLN A 129 8.67 2.38 -2.69
N PHE A 130 8.32 2.50 -3.97
CA PHE A 130 7.05 2.02 -4.49
C PHE A 130 7.20 0.70 -5.24
N PHE A 131 8.33 0.49 -5.92
CA PHE A 131 8.68 -0.74 -6.63
C PHE A 131 9.89 -1.39 -5.98
N HIS A 132 10.00 -2.73 -6.11
CA HIS A 132 11.02 -3.52 -5.45
C HIS A 132 11.62 -4.58 -6.39
N TRP A 133 12.94 -4.65 -6.40
CA TRP A 133 13.69 -5.60 -7.22
C TRP A 133 14.49 -6.59 -6.39
N ASP A 134 15.08 -6.13 -5.27
CA ASP A 134 15.98 -6.94 -4.45
C ASP A 134 15.23 -7.48 -3.24
N TYR A 135 15.27 -8.79 -3.10
CA TYR A 135 14.56 -9.50 -2.05
C TYR A 135 15.54 -10.27 -1.20
N THR A 136 15.33 -10.24 0.11
CA THR A 136 16.12 -11.00 1.07
C THR A 136 15.16 -11.66 2.06
N ASN A 137 15.32 -12.97 2.25
CA ASN A 137 14.61 -13.68 3.30
C ASN A 137 15.35 -13.43 4.63
N PRO A 138 14.73 -12.80 5.63
CA PRO A 138 15.39 -12.48 6.89
C PRO A 138 15.74 -13.73 7.72
N ASP A 139 15.02 -14.84 7.53
CA ASP A 139 15.23 -16.07 8.31
C ASP A 139 16.48 -16.85 7.88
N ASN A 140 16.86 -16.75 6.62
CA ASN A 140 17.95 -17.58 6.07
C ASN A 140 19.00 -16.80 5.25
N GLY A 141 18.79 -15.48 5.07
CA GLY A 141 19.70 -14.60 4.35
C GLY A 141 19.79 -14.81 2.84
N LYS A 142 18.95 -15.68 2.26
CA LYS A 142 18.92 -15.89 0.81
C LYS A 142 18.42 -14.64 0.09
N THR A 143 19.04 -14.32 -1.03
CA THR A 143 18.70 -13.13 -1.83
C THR A 143 18.31 -13.51 -3.25
N TRP A 144 17.48 -12.68 -3.86
CA TRP A 144 17.13 -12.75 -5.27
C TRP A 144 16.86 -11.36 -5.81
N THR A 145 17.43 -11.05 -6.98
CA THR A 145 17.15 -9.78 -7.68
C THR A 145 16.27 -10.06 -8.89
N ALA A 146 15.13 -9.40 -8.94
CA ALA A 146 14.21 -9.51 -10.05
C ALA A 146 14.76 -8.82 -11.32
N PRO A 147 14.50 -9.35 -12.52
CA PRO A 147 14.71 -8.61 -13.75
C PRO A 147 13.94 -7.28 -13.73
N LYS A 148 14.39 -6.28 -14.53
CA LYS A 148 13.81 -4.94 -14.54
C LYS A 148 12.29 -4.96 -14.75
N ASP A 149 11.78 -5.80 -15.62
CA ASP A 149 10.37 -5.95 -15.95
C ASP A 149 9.61 -6.93 -15.06
N ALA A 150 10.26 -7.49 -14.05
CA ALA A 150 9.68 -8.44 -13.12
C ALA A 150 9.68 -7.94 -11.66
N CYS A 151 9.88 -6.64 -11.44
CA CYS A 151 9.81 -6.06 -10.11
C CYS A 151 8.42 -6.25 -9.48
N GLY A 152 8.38 -6.39 -8.19
CA GLY A 152 7.16 -6.35 -7.41
C GLY A 152 6.74 -4.92 -7.08
N CYS A 153 5.49 -4.74 -6.69
CA CYS A 153 5.04 -3.50 -6.07
C CYS A 153 5.37 -3.56 -4.58
N TRP A 154 6.39 -2.81 -4.16
CA TRP A 154 6.82 -2.76 -2.76
C TRP A 154 5.72 -2.29 -1.84
N PHE A 155 4.82 -1.47 -2.32
CA PHE A 155 3.67 -1.00 -1.57
C PHE A 155 2.80 -2.14 -1.01
N TRP A 156 2.79 -3.31 -1.65
CA TRP A 156 2.08 -4.50 -1.19
C TRP A 156 2.98 -5.57 -0.59
N TYR A 157 4.26 -5.26 -0.41
CA TYR A 157 5.20 -6.18 0.18
C TYR A 157 4.92 -6.35 1.68
N ASP A 158 4.84 -7.57 2.11
CA ASP A 158 4.64 -7.96 3.51
C ASP A 158 5.43 -9.23 3.77
N GLU A 159 6.55 -9.09 4.47
CA GLU A 159 7.44 -10.22 4.77
C GLU A 159 6.77 -11.27 5.63
N ASP A 160 6.01 -10.87 6.64
CA ASP A 160 5.29 -11.80 7.52
C ASP A 160 4.30 -12.66 6.72
N ALA A 161 3.58 -12.04 5.78
CA ALA A 161 2.67 -12.75 4.91
C ALA A 161 3.41 -13.77 4.04
N LEU A 162 4.56 -13.41 3.50
CA LEU A 162 5.34 -14.27 2.61
C LEU A 162 6.00 -15.43 3.35
N LEU A 163 6.41 -15.22 4.59
CA LEU A 163 7.08 -16.24 5.40
C LEU A 163 6.11 -17.17 6.12
N ASN A 164 4.95 -16.68 6.53
CA ASN A 164 4.13 -17.39 7.50
C ASN A 164 2.75 -17.84 7.01
N SER A 165 2.01 -16.99 6.26
CA SER A 165 0.60 -17.27 5.98
C SER A 165 0.17 -17.06 4.53
N GLY A 166 0.94 -16.36 3.75
CA GLY A 166 0.58 -15.89 2.41
C GLY A 166 -0.45 -14.75 2.41
N ARG A 167 -0.92 -14.29 3.56
CA ARG A 167 -1.93 -13.25 3.69
C ARG A 167 -1.44 -12.11 4.57
N SER A 168 -1.54 -10.88 4.06
CA SER A 168 -1.23 -9.69 4.83
C SER A 168 -2.32 -9.38 5.85
N THR A 169 -1.92 -8.99 7.06
CA THR A 169 -2.81 -8.43 8.08
C THR A 169 -2.79 -6.91 8.09
N LYS A 170 -2.08 -6.30 7.16
CA LYS A 170 -2.04 -4.84 7.01
C LYS A 170 -3.33 -4.30 6.44
N ASP A 171 -3.79 -3.21 7.02
CA ASP A 171 -4.98 -2.50 6.58
C ASP A 171 -4.86 -2.02 5.14
N ARG A 172 -5.99 -1.91 4.46
CA ARG A 172 -6.07 -1.41 3.09
C ARG A 172 -6.86 -0.12 3.05
N ASP A 173 -6.15 0.98 2.86
CA ASP A 173 -6.78 2.27 2.69
C ASP A 173 -7.61 2.31 1.41
N ILE A 174 -8.87 2.71 1.57
CA ILE A 174 -9.79 3.01 0.48
C ILE A 174 -9.71 4.48 0.13
N TYR A 175 -9.63 5.32 1.16
CA TYR A 175 -9.43 6.76 1.04
C TYR A 175 -8.26 7.20 1.91
N ARG A 176 -7.39 8.03 1.33
CA ARG A 176 -6.29 8.72 2.00
C ARG A 176 -6.40 10.23 1.79
N TYR A 177 -5.77 10.98 2.72
CA TYR A 177 -5.65 12.44 2.66
C TYR A 177 -4.82 12.90 1.47
#